data_18061e5b2f3744efb1ea5a7d56073da0
#
_entry.id   18061e5b2f3744efb1ea5a7d56073da0
#
_cell.length_a   1.000
_cell.length_b   1.000
_cell.length_c   1.000
_cell.angle_alpha   90.00
_cell.angle_beta   90.00
_cell.angle_gamma   90.00
#
_symmetry.space_group_name_H-M   'P 1'
#
loop_
_entity.id
_entity.type
_entity.pdbx_description
1 polymer ?
#
loop_
_entity_poly.entity_id
_entity_poly.type
_entity_poly.pdbx_seq_one_letter_code
_entity_poly.pdbx_strand_id
1 'polypeptide(L)'
;MLKKYACLLGAVLALAGCAGTRPTHLRVASGYCDPPLPLRYDPAFAPKPELNKALTPALLARYPRRNLLAANAAGILPQLQSLLALEAAARQQPGPAAELAVLRQRQAIAAQVALVSSTVASVAAELDCEGERADQVAGYLGEQDDRRTQRLNVLSIGVGAASGVGTTVIENKSGQYAFGIGGGLLAAGLGLLTLREHGHTAEFKHPRNLLADVWNEKPTSDVFPPSIWYMLTEPAFSNSGQTSLAHNTRQRWEHYGQLARPESKQGKELAALLFGEGGEYSADELQVRANMLNELQSAVRLLNQELQGLQLVLNEK
;
A
#
# COMPACT_ATOMS: atom_id res chain seq x y z
N MET A 1 31.29 -33.54 -44.93
CA MET A 1 31.46 -32.58 -43.80
C MET A 1 30.20 -31.82 -43.45
N LEU A 2 29.39 -31.35 -44.39
CA LEU A 2 28.13 -30.58 -44.14
C LEU A 2 27.15 -31.28 -43.21
N LYS A 3 26.99 -32.62 -43.27
CA LYS A 3 26.05 -33.36 -42.40
C LYS A 3 26.39 -33.31 -40.91
N LYS A 4 27.68 -33.20 -40.53
CA LYS A 4 28.10 -33.12 -39.12
C LYS A 4 27.78 -31.74 -38.50
N TYR A 5 27.87 -30.69 -39.29
CA TYR A 5 27.54 -29.29 -38.86
C TYR A 5 26.05 -29.07 -38.75
N ALA A 6 25.22 -29.71 -39.60
CA ALA A 6 23.78 -29.67 -39.52
C ALA A 6 23.24 -30.33 -38.23
N CYS A 7 23.84 -31.39 -37.75
CA CYS A 7 23.48 -32.02 -36.46
C CYS A 7 23.80 -31.11 -35.25
N LEU A 8 24.93 -30.41 -35.26
CA LEU A 8 25.29 -29.49 -34.17
C LEU A 8 24.37 -28.27 -34.16
N LEU A 9 24.02 -27.69 -35.31
CA LEU A 9 23.07 -26.61 -35.42
C LEU A 9 21.67 -27.02 -34.97
N GLY A 10 21.24 -28.25 -35.32
CA GLY A 10 19.98 -28.82 -34.88
C GLY A 10 19.89 -29.06 -33.37
N ALA A 11 20.99 -29.47 -32.73
CA ALA A 11 21.07 -29.67 -31.28
C ALA A 11 21.00 -28.32 -30.51
N VAL A 12 21.63 -27.25 -31.05
CA VAL A 12 21.56 -25.89 -30.45
C VAL A 12 20.18 -25.31 -30.59
N LEU A 13 19.50 -25.50 -31.74
CA LEU A 13 18.12 -25.07 -31.96
C LEU A 13 17.10 -25.84 -31.10
N ALA A 14 17.34 -27.11 -30.85
CA ALA A 14 16.50 -27.93 -29.96
C ALA A 14 16.62 -27.53 -28.48
N LEU A 15 17.80 -27.09 -28.05
CA LEU A 15 18.03 -26.54 -26.70
C LEU A 15 17.36 -25.16 -26.52
N ALA A 16 17.30 -24.33 -27.56
CA ALA A 16 16.60 -23.05 -27.53
C ALA A 16 15.07 -23.19 -27.49
N GLY A 17 14.52 -24.29 -28.02
CA GLY A 17 13.07 -24.55 -28.02
C GLY A 17 12.47 -24.85 -26.63
N CYS A 18 13.29 -25.26 -25.65
CA CYS A 18 12.83 -25.54 -24.28
C CYS A 18 12.78 -24.28 -23.38
N ALA A 19 13.25 -23.12 -23.86
CA ALA A 19 13.28 -21.87 -23.08
C ALA A 19 11.96 -21.07 -23.11
N GLY A 20 10.97 -21.55 -23.88
CA GLY A 20 9.65 -20.93 -23.97
C GLY A 20 8.73 -21.33 -22.82
N THR A 21 9.02 -20.95 -21.59
CA THR A 21 8.00 -20.98 -20.52
C THR A 21 6.93 -19.95 -20.88
N ARG A 22 5.71 -20.44 -21.15
CA ARG A 22 4.55 -19.57 -21.31
C ARG A 22 4.42 -18.73 -20.04
N PRO A 23 4.16 -17.41 -20.15
CA PRO A 23 3.87 -16.61 -18.97
C PRO A 23 2.68 -17.27 -18.24
N THR A 24 2.91 -17.68 -17.02
CA THR A 24 1.86 -18.20 -16.15
C THR A 24 1.08 -16.99 -15.65
N HIS A 25 -0.14 -16.81 -16.13
CA HIS A 25 -1.06 -15.84 -15.54
C HIS A 25 -1.47 -16.35 -14.15
N LEU A 26 -0.87 -15.78 -13.12
CA LEU A 26 -1.25 -16.06 -11.75
C LEU A 26 -2.51 -15.25 -11.41
N ARG A 27 -3.57 -15.92 -10.97
CA ARG A 27 -4.74 -15.28 -10.37
C ARG A 27 -4.58 -15.22 -8.87
N VAL A 28 -4.62 -14.03 -8.31
CA VAL A 28 -4.56 -13.80 -6.86
C VAL A 28 -5.97 -13.60 -6.32
N ALA A 29 -6.33 -14.32 -5.26
CA ALA A 29 -7.64 -14.18 -4.63
C ALA A 29 -7.85 -12.74 -4.14
N SER A 30 -9.01 -12.16 -4.44
CA SER A 30 -9.43 -10.84 -3.96
C SER A 30 -10.22 -10.96 -2.65
N GLY A 31 -10.27 -9.86 -1.87
CA GLY A 31 -11.06 -9.80 -0.64
C GLY A 31 -10.50 -10.61 0.53
N TYR A 32 -9.28 -11.13 0.42
CA TYR A 32 -8.62 -11.90 1.48
C TYR A 32 -8.41 -11.08 2.76
N CYS A 33 -8.13 -9.79 2.62
CA CYS A 33 -7.87 -8.86 3.71
C CYS A 33 -9.10 -8.04 4.12
N ASP A 34 -10.22 -8.19 3.41
CA ASP A 34 -11.43 -7.44 3.71
C ASP A 34 -11.95 -7.76 5.12
N PRO A 35 -12.46 -6.78 5.86
CA PRO A 35 -13.10 -7.05 7.15
C PRO A 35 -14.22 -8.09 6.99
N PRO A 36 -14.31 -9.10 7.88
CA PRO A 36 -15.28 -10.18 7.77
C PRO A 36 -16.74 -9.73 7.92
N LEU A 37 -16.95 -8.57 8.52
CA LEU A 37 -18.25 -7.94 8.67
C LEU A 37 -18.16 -6.48 8.21
N PRO A 38 -19.18 -5.97 7.48
CA PRO A 38 -19.24 -4.55 7.19
C PRO A 38 -19.32 -3.78 8.52
N LEU A 39 -18.29 -3.00 8.81
CA LEU A 39 -18.24 -2.19 10.02
C LEU A 39 -19.39 -1.16 9.95
N ARG A 40 -20.40 -1.32 10.79
CA ARG A 40 -21.49 -0.35 10.93
C ARG A 40 -21.05 0.70 11.93
N TYR A 41 -20.86 1.90 11.46
CA TYR A 41 -20.59 3.07 12.32
C TYR A 41 -21.92 3.69 12.72
N ASP A 42 -22.08 3.96 14.03
CA ASP A 42 -23.25 4.71 14.50
C ASP A 42 -23.11 6.17 14.04
N PRO A 43 -24.04 6.70 13.24
CA PRO A 43 -24.00 8.08 12.76
C PRO A 43 -24.00 9.13 13.90
N ALA A 44 -24.47 8.75 15.09
CA ALA A 44 -24.44 9.62 16.27
C ALA A 44 -23.02 10.01 16.69
N PHE A 45 -22.03 9.15 16.38
CA PHE A 45 -20.61 9.38 16.65
C PHE A 45 -19.83 9.88 15.43
N ALA A 46 -20.50 10.24 14.34
CA ALA A 46 -19.82 10.81 13.18
C ALA A 46 -19.18 12.16 13.54
N PRO A 47 -17.94 12.41 13.09
CA PRO A 47 -17.28 13.70 13.29
C PRO A 47 -18.12 14.85 12.73
N LYS A 48 -18.17 15.97 13.43
CA LYS A 48 -18.86 17.19 12.97
C LYS A 48 -17.96 17.93 11.98
N PRO A 49 -18.43 18.23 10.75
CA PRO A 49 -17.60 18.93 9.76
C PRO A 49 -17.31 20.38 10.17
N GLU A 50 -18.24 21.03 10.87
CA GLU A 50 -18.09 22.41 11.36
C GLU A 50 -17.76 22.43 12.86
N LEU A 51 -16.56 21.95 13.20
CA LEU A 51 -16.13 21.83 14.59
C LEU A 51 -16.32 23.11 15.40
N ASN A 52 -15.99 24.29 14.84
CA ASN A 52 -16.07 25.57 15.55
C ASN A 52 -17.49 25.89 16.05
N LYS A 53 -18.53 25.42 15.36
CA LYS A 53 -19.93 25.56 15.81
C LYS A 53 -20.31 24.59 16.95
N ALA A 54 -19.57 23.49 17.06
CA ALA A 54 -19.81 22.49 18.09
C ALA A 54 -19.02 22.75 19.39
N LEU A 55 -18.03 23.66 19.37
CA LEU A 55 -17.21 23.99 20.53
C LEU A 55 -17.86 25.06 21.39
N THR A 56 -18.11 24.74 22.65
CA THR A 56 -18.59 25.67 23.67
C THR A 56 -17.41 26.31 24.42
N PRO A 57 -17.60 27.53 25.01
CA PRO A 57 -16.58 28.13 25.86
C PRO A 57 -16.10 27.23 27.00
N ALA A 58 -16.99 26.44 27.57
CA ALA A 58 -16.67 25.50 28.64
C ALA A 58 -15.70 24.38 28.16
N LEU A 59 -15.91 23.83 26.97
CA LEU A 59 -15.01 22.87 26.38
C LEU A 59 -13.62 23.48 26.09
N LEU A 60 -13.59 24.68 25.51
CA LEU A 60 -12.35 25.39 25.18
C LEU A 60 -11.55 25.78 26.43
N ALA A 61 -12.22 26.11 27.54
CA ALA A 61 -11.58 26.41 28.82
C ALA A 61 -10.98 25.15 29.49
N ARG A 62 -11.56 23.96 29.23
CA ARG A 62 -11.20 22.71 29.89
C ARG A 62 -10.19 21.88 29.12
N TYR A 63 -10.27 21.87 27.78
CA TYR A 63 -9.50 20.97 26.91
C TYR A 63 -8.72 21.75 25.86
N PRO A 64 -7.45 21.36 25.59
CA PRO A 64 -6.69 21.89 24.46
C PRO A 64 -7.40 21.65 23.13
N ARG A 65 -7.28 22.59 22.19
CA ARG A 65 -7.95 22.50 20.88
C ARG A 65 -7.64 21.19 20.13
N ARG A 66 -6.39 20.70 20.17
CA ARG A 66 -5.98 19.45 19.53
C ARG A 66 -6.73 18.24 20.10
N ASN A 67 -6.93 18.21 21.41
CA ASN A 67 -7.70 17.14 22.06
C ASN A 67 -9.19 17.24 21.72
N LEU A 68 -9.73 18.45 21.51
CA LEU A 68 -11.12 18.63 21.05
C LEU A 68 -11.30 18.17 19.59
N LEU A 69 -10.28 18.31 18.72
CA LEU A 69 -10.28 17.73 17.38
C LEU A 69 -10.29 16.19 17.46
N ALA A 70 -9.47 15.58 18.32
CA ALA A 70 -9.47 14.13 18.55
C ALA A 70 -10.82 13.66 19.16
N ALA A 71 -11.40 14.44 20.07
CA ALA A 71 -12.74 14.18 20.62
C ALA A 71 -13.84 14.28 19.55
N ASN A 72 -13.71 15.20 18.59
CA ASN A 72 -14.60 15.27 17.44
C ASN A 72 -14.44 14.05 16.53
N ALA A 73 -13.21 13.63 16.24
CA ALA A 73 -12.95 12.42 15.48
C ALA A 73 -13.58 11.18 16.13
N ALA A 74 -13.52 11.11 17.48
CA ALA A 74 -14.15 10.02 18.24
C ALA A 74 -15.68 10.20 18.42
N GLY A 75 -16.26 11.32 17.99
CA GLY A 75 -17.69 11.63 18.11
C GLY A 75 -18.16 11.89 19.53
N ILE A 76 -17.26 12.21 20.48
CA ILE A 76 -17.56 12.33 21.91
C ILE A 76 -17.76 13.78 22.41
N LEU A 77 -17.79 14.78 21.55
CA LEU A 77 -18.00 16.17 21.98
C LEU A 77 -19.30 16.37 22.81
N PRO A 78 -20.46 15.80 22.41
CA PRO A 78 -21.67 15.87 23.24
C PRO A 78 -21.51 15.21 24.61
N GLN A 79 -20.80 14.10 24.67
CA GLN A 79 -20.52 13.38 25.91
C GLN A 79 -19.61 14.17 26.85
N LEU A 80 -18.61 14.90 26.29
CA LEU A 80 -17.76 15.82 27.07
C LEU A 80 -18.57 17.00 27.63
N GLN A 81 -19.48 17.56 26.85
CA GLN A 81 -20.40 18.61 27.34
C GLN A 81 -21.28 18.10 28.49
N SER A 82 -21.85 16.90 28.32
CA SER A 82 -22.66 16.24 29.39
C SER A 82 -21.82 15.99 30.63
N LEU A 83 -20.56 15.54 30.48
CA LEU A 83 -19.64 15.31 31.60
C LEU A 83 -19.41 16.61 32.39
N LEU A 84 -19.13 17.73 31.72
CA LEU A 84 -18.94 19.02 32.40
C LEU A 84 -20.19 19.46 33.16
N ALA A 85 -21.39 19.26 32.61
CA ALA A 85 -22.65 19.56 33.28
C ALA A 85 -22.87 18.68 34.52
N LEU A 86 -22.61 17.37 34.41
CA LEU A 86 -22.73 16.42 35.53
C LEU A 86 -21.72 16.74 36.65
N GLU A 87 -20.48 17.08 36.31
CA GLU A 87 -19.47 17.48 37.29
C GLU A 87 -19.85 18.80 37.99
N ALA A 88 -20.46 19.74 37.28
CA ALA A 88 -20.96 20.98 37.87
C ALA A 88 -22.14 20.71 38.84
N ALA A 89 -23.08 19.86 38.44
CA ALA A 89 -24.22 19.43 39.29
C ALA A 89 -23.76 18.68 40.54
N ALA A 90 -22.79 17.78 40.41
CA ALA A 90 -22.23 17.02 41.52
C ALA A 90 -21.49 17.91 42.54
N ARG A 91 -20.87 19.02 42.08
CA ARG A 91 -20.29 20.03 42.98
C ARG A 91 -21.34 20.84 43.75
N GLN A 92 -22.50 21.09 43.14
CA GLN A 92 -23.62 21.82 43.79
C GLN A 92 -24.41 20.95 44.74
N GLN A 93 -24.63 19.67 44.38
CA GLN A 93 -25.37 18.70 45.16
C GLN A 93 -24.57 17.39 45.25
N PRO A 94 -23.57 17.32 46.15
CA PRO A 94 -22.75 16.13 46.30
C PRO A 94 -23.56 14.95 46.86
N GLY A 95 -23.31 13.76 46.31
CA GLY A 95 -23.97 12.53 46.78
C GLY A 95 -23.67 11.34 45.86
N PRO A 96 -23.88 10.11 46.34
CA PRO A 96 -23.52 8.89 45.62
C PRO A 96 -24.16 8.79 44.23
N ALA A 97 -25.37 9.29 44.04
CA ALA A 97 -26.08 9.29 42.76
C ALA A 97 -25.39 10.22 41.72
N ALA A 98 -24.98 11.41 42.15
CA ALA A 98 -24.27 12.36 41.30
C ALA A 98 -22.89 11.85 40.91
N GLU A 99 -22.15 11.28 41.87
CA GLU A 99 -20.83 10.67 41.61
C GLU A 99 -20.94 9.48 40.66
N LEU A 100 -21.95 8.64 40.82
CA LEU A 100 -22.21 7.52 39.93
C LEU A 100 -22.54 7.99 38.51
N ALA A 101 -23.30 9.10 38.35
CA ALA A 101 -23.61 9.65 37.05
C ALA A 101 -22.35 10.16 36.31
N VAL A 102 -21.46 10.87 37.02
CA VAL A 102 -20.16 11.30 36.51
C VAL A 102 -19.31 10.10 36.09
N LEU A 103 -19.21 9.08 36.96
CA LEU A 103 -18.41 7.89 36.67
C LEU A 103 -18.92 7.14 35.44
N ARG A 104 -20.24 6.96 35.31
CA ARG A 104 -20.85 6.33 34.12
C ARG A 104 -20.55 7.11 32.84
N GLN A 105 -20.61 8.44 32.90
CA GLN A 105 -20.30 9.27 31.74
C GLN A 105 -18.84 9.18 31.34
N ARG A 106 -17.92 9.18 32.30
CA ARG A 106 -16.48 8.97 32.05
C ARG A 106 -16.21 7.60 31.43
N GLN A 107 -16.86 6.57 31.93
CA GLN A 107 -16.74 5.20 31.40
C GLN A 107 -17.24 5.12 29.94
N ALA A 108 -18.37 5.76 29.63
CA ALA A 108 -18.92 5.79 28.27
C ALA A 108 -17.95 6.49 27.30
N ILE A 109 -17.36 7.62 27.71
CA ILE A 109 -16.35 8.34 26.94
C ILE A 109 -15.11 7.45 26.70
N ALA A 110 -14.59 6.82 27.74
CA ALA A 110 -13.42 5.96 27.65
C ALA A 110 -13.67 4.75 26.72
N ALA A 111 -14.85 4.14 26.81
CA ALA A 111 -15.25 3.03 25.94
C ALA A 111 -15.31 3.46 24.47
N GLN A 112 -15.85 4.64 24.17
CA GLN A 112 -15.90 5.15 22.81
C GLN A 112 -14.51 5.48 22.23
N VAL A 113 -13.61 6.09 23.02
CA VAL A 113 -12.23 6.33 22.60
C VAL A 113 -11.50 5.01 22.35
N ALA A 114 -11.68 4.01 23.21
CA ALA A 114 -11.11 2.68 23.02
C ALA A 114 -11.62 2.01 21.73
N LEU A 115 -12.92 2.16 21.40
CA LEU A 115 -13.50 1.65 20.16
C LEU A 115 -12.85 2.30 18.93
N VAL A 116 -12.67 3.62 18.94
CA VAL A 116 -11.99 4.31 17.81
C VAL A 116 -10.53 3.89 17.70
N SER A 117 -9.81 3.73 18.81
CA SER A 117 -8.44 3.19 18.81
C SER A 117 -8.37 1.78 18.21
N SER A 118 -9.32 0.92 18.55
CA SER A 118 -9.48 -0.41 17.96
C SER A 118 -9.78 -0.33 16.45
N THR A 119 -10.57 0.66 16.04
CA THR A 119 -10.86 0.92 14.61
C THR A 119 -9.61 1.34 13.85
N VAL A 120 -8.76 2.20 14.44
CA VAL A 120 -7.44 2.55 13.86
C VAL A 120 -6.60 1.30 13.67
N ALA A 121 -6.54 0.44 14.69
CA ALA A 121 -5.77 -0.81 14.62
C ALA A 121 -6.32 -1.77 13.54
N SER A 122 -7.64 -1.85 13.39
CA SER A 122 -8.28 -2.68 12.35
C SER A 122 -7.97 -2.20 10.94
N VAL A 123 -8.07 -0.88 10.68
CA VAL A 123 -7.72 -0.31 9.37
C VAL A 123 -6.22 -0.48 9.08
N ALA A 124 -5.37 -0.29 10.08
CA ALA A 124 -3.94 -0.53 9.93
C ALA A 124 -3.63 -2.00 9.60
N ALA A 125 -4.35 -2.95 10.19
CA ALA A 125 -4.21 -4.38 9.91
C ALA A 125 -4.70 -4.75 8.50
N GLU A 126 -5.77 -4.11 8.00
CA GLU A 126 -6.23 -4.27 6.62
C GLU A 126 -5.17 -3.77 5.62
N LEU A 127 -4.60 -2.59 5.87
CA LEU A 127 -3.50 -2.02 5.07
C LEU A 127 -2.25 -2.91 5.07
N ASP A 128 -1.90 -3.46 6.23
CA ASP A 128 -0.78 -4.39 6.41
C ASP A 128 -0.98 -5.67 5.59
N CYS A 129 -2.15 -6.27 5.73
CA CYS A 129 -2.53 -7.48 5.00
C CYS A 129 -2.50 -7.26 3.48
N GLU A 130 -3.07 -6.17 2.98
CA GLU A 130 -3.07 -5.84 1.55
C GLU A 130 -1.65 -5.52 1.03
N GLY A 131 -0.83 -4.85 1.84
CA GLY A 131 0.58 -4.59 1.53
C GLY A 131 1.38 -5.90 1.45
N GLU A 132 1.26 -6.76 2.44
CA GLU A 132 1.92 -8.08 2.49
C GLU A 132 1.48 -8.97 1.32
N ARG A 133 0.16 -8.98 0.99
CA ARG A 133 -0.37 -9.72 -0.16
C ARG A 133 0.26 -9.26 -1.48
N ALA A 134 0.40 -7.95 -1.67
CA ALA A 134 1.04 -7.39 -2.87
C ALA A 134 2.54 -7.72 -2.91
N ASP A 135 3.25 -7.61 -1.78
CA ASP A 135 4.67 -7.90 -1.66
C ASP A 135 4.99 -9.39 -1.92
N GLN A 136 4.20 -10.30 -1.38
CA GLN A 136 4.36 -11.75 -1.62
C GLN A 136 4.20 -12.11 -3.11
N VAL A 137 3.23 -11.52 -3.79
CA VAL A 137 3.04 -11.75 -5.24
C VAL A 137 4.16 -11.11 -6.04
N ALA A 138 4.60 -9.91 -5.67
CA ALA A 138 5.75 -9.23 -6.28
C ALA A 138 7.02 -10.10 -6.17
N GLY A 139 7.32 -10.60 -4.96
CA GLY A 139 8.45 -11.49 -4.72
C GLY A 139 8.40 -12.77 -5.55
N TYR A 140 7.21 -13.40 -5.63
CA TYR A 140 7.03 -14.60 -6.46
C TYR A 140 7.29 -14.34 -7.95
N LEU A 141 6.75 -13.22 -8.50
CA LEU A 141 6.98 -12.86 -9.90
C LEU A 141 8.45 -12.51 -10.15
N GLY A 142 9.07 -11.74 -9.25
CA GLY A 142 10.48 -11.38 -9.32
C GLY A 142 11.40 -12.61 -9.36
N GLU A 143 11.17 -13.61 -8.51
CA GLU A 143 11.92 -14.87 -8.55
C GLU A 143 11.78 -15.62 -9.88
N GLN A 144 10.61 -15.59 -10.50
CA GLN A 144 10.40 -16.21 -11.81
C GLN A 144 11.21 -15.47 -12.91
N ASP A 145 11.21 -14.15 -12.87
CA ASP A 145 11.96 -13.34 -13.81
C ASP A 145 13.47 -13.47 -13.63
N ASP A 146 13.95 -13.52 -12.39
CA ASP A 146 15.35 -13.77 -12.07
C ASP A 146 15.82 -15.13 -12.56
N ARG A 147 15.05 -16.19 -12.32
CA ARG A 147 15.36 -17.54 -12.82
C ARG A 147 15.43 -17.58 -14.34
N ARG A 148 14.54 -16.88 -15.03
CA ARG A 148 14.55 -16.74 -16.48
C ARG A 148 15.81 -16.02 -16.96
N THR A 149 16.11 -14.87 -16.37
CA THR A 149 17.29 -14.04 -16.68
C THR A 149 18.58 -14.84 -16.47
N GLN A 150 18.71 -15.55 -15.33
CA GLN A 150 19.85 -16.41 -15.05
C GLN A 150 20.03 -17.51 -16.12
N ARG A 151 18.94 -18.19 -16.53
CA ARG A 151 18.99 -19.21 -17.58
C ARG A 151 19.46 -18.63 -18.91
N LEU A 152 18.94 -17.46 -19.32
CA LEU A 152 19.36 -16.80 -20.56
C LEU A 152 20.83 -16.37 -20.50
N ASN A 153 21.30 -15.87 -19.36
CA ASN A 153 22.69 -15.49 -19.15
C ASN A 153 23.63 -16.71 -19.23
N VAL A 154 23.29 -17.81 -18.56
CA VAL A 154 24.08 -19.06 -18.62
C VAL A 154 24.13 -19.60 -20.04
N LEU A 155 23.01 -19.59 -20.78
CA LEU A 155 22.97 -19.99 -22.18
C LEU A 155 23.82 -19.08 -23.06
N SER A 156 23.74 -17.76 -22.88
CA SER A 156 24.56 -16.77 -23.61
C SER A 156 26.06 -17.00 -23.39
N ILE A 157 26.48 -17.20 -22.14
CA ILE A 157 27.87 -17.50 -21.78
C ILE A 157 28.30 -18.85 -22.39
N GLY A 158 27.47 -19.87 -22.28
CA GLY A 158 27.75 -21.21 -22.84
C GLY A 158 27.91 -21.17 -24.36
N VAL A 159 27.05 -20.46 -25.08
CA VAL A 159 27.13 -20.26 -26.54
C VAL A 159 28.40 -19.49 -26.89
N GLY A 160 28.71 -18.42 -26.16
CA GLY A 160 29.93 -17.61 -26.39
C GLY A 160 31.22 -18.44 -26.19
N ALA A 161 31.29 -19.24 -25.10
CA ALA A 161 32.43 -20.11 -24.82
C ALA A 161 32.59 -21.23 -25.89
N ALA A 162 31.49 -21.88 -26.24
CA ALA A 162 31.52 -22.91 -27.31
C ALA A 162 31.94 -22.32 -28.65
N SER A 163 31.53 -21.13 -28.98
CA SER A 163 31.93 -20.42 -30.20
C SER A 163 33.43 -20.09 -30.19
N GLY A 164 33.95 -19.58 -29.05
CA GLY A 164 35.38 -19.30 -28.87
C GLY A 164 36.26 -20.54 -29.06
N VAL A 165 35.88 -21.67 -28.41
CA VAL A 165 36.58 -22.97 -28.58
C VAL A 165 36.44 -23.44 -30.02
N GLY A 166 35.27 -23.37 -30.63
CA GLY A 166 35.04 -23.79 -32.03
C GLY A 166 35.90 -23.05 -33.02
N THR A 167 36.15 -21.76 -32.85
CA THR A 167 37.05 -20.96 -33.74
C THR A 167 38.50 -21.32 -33.62
N THR A 168 38.94 -21.87 -32.47
CA THR A 168 40.35 -22.29 -32.25
C THR A 168 40.65 -23.69 -32.71
N VAL A 169 39.64 -24.59 -32.70
CA VAL A 169 39.83 -26.01 -33.06
C VAL A 169 39.54 -26.34 -34.54
N ILE A 170 38.78 -25.45 -35.20
CA ILE A 170 38.43 -25.63 -36.63
C ILE A 170 39.54 -25.09 -37.51
N GLU A 171 40.22 -25.94 -38.28
CA GLU A 171 41.30 -25.54 -39.20
C GLU A 171 40.79 -24.80 -40.45
N ASN A 172 39.54 -24.98 -40.84
CA ASN A 172 38.96 -24.37 -42.04
C ASN A 172 38.46 -22.94 -41.77
N LYS A 173 38.99 -21.95 -42.46
CA LYS A 173 38.63 -20.53 -42.33
C LYS A 173 37.12 -20.26 -42.45
N SER A 174 36.43 -20.90 -43.40
CA SER A 174 34.96 -20.76 -43.52
C SER A 174 34.19 -21.29 -42.31
N GLY A 175 34.68 -22.36 -41.66
CA GLY A 175 34.12 -22.89 -40.43
C GLY A 175 34.41 -21.96 -39.25
N GLN A 176 35.59 -21.41 -39.13
CA GLN A 176 35.94 -20.43 -38.09
C GLN A 176 35.04 -19.20 -38.16
N TYR A 177 34.82 -18.63 -39.35
CA TYR A 177 33.90 -17.50 -39.52
C TYR A 177 32.43 -17.86 -39.18
N ALA A 178 31.97 -19.02 -39.60
CA ALA A 178 30.62 -19.48 -39.29
C ALA A 178 30.39 -19.66 -37.76
N PHE A 179 31.38 -20.21 -37.04
CA PHE A 179 31.28 -20.34 -35.58
C PHE A 179 31.48 -19.04 -34.83
N GLY A 180 32.40 -18.18 -35.24
CA GLY A 180 32.68 -16.92 -34.60
C GLY A 180 31.52 -15.93 -34.79
N ILE A 181 31.06 -15.71 -36.01
CA ILE A 181 29.97 -14.79 -36.29
C ILE A 181 28.63 -15.35 -35.84
N GLY A 182 28.32 -16.63 -36.15
CA GLY A 182 27.06 -17.27 -35.78
C GLY A 182 26.89 -17.40 -34.28
N GLY A 183 27.94 -17.83 -33.58
CA GLY A 183 27.90 -17.94 -32.12
C GLY A 183 27.86 -16.59 -31.42
N GLY A 184 28.57 -15.59 -31.94
CA GLY A 184 28.52 -14.20 -31.43
C GLY A 184 27.11 -13.58 -31.56
N LEU A 185 26.47 -13.78 -32.72
CA LEU A 185 25.09 -13.30 -32.94
C LEU A 185 24.07 -14.02 -32.05
N LEU A 186 24.23 -15.32 -31.83
CA LEU A 186 23.37 -16.08 -30.95
C LEU A 186 23.54 -15.64 -29.47
N ALA A 187 24.78 -15.48 -29.01
CA ALA A 187 25.06 -14.99 -27.66
C ALA A 187 24.53 -13.56 -27.47
N ALA A 188 24.71 -12.68 -28.42
CA ALA A 188 24.16 -11.31 -28.41
C ALA A 188 22.61 -11.35 -28.42
N GLY A 189 21.99 -12.21 -29.23
CA GLY A 189 20.53 -12.39 -29.27
C GLY A 189 19.97 -12.88 -27.94
N LEU A 190 20.63 -13.85 -27.28
CA LEU A 190 20.24 -14.29 -25.94
C LEU A 190 20.41 -13.19 -24.90
N GLY A 191 21.49 -12.38 -24.99
CA GLY A 191 21.68 -11.21 -24.13
C GLY A 191 20.61 -10.14 -24.33
N LEU A 192 20.21 -9.88 -25.59
CA LEU A 192 19.11 -8.95 -25.88
C LEU A 192 17.75 -9.43 -25.34
N LEU A 193 17.52 -10.76 -25.27
CA LEU A 193 16.29 -11.32 -24.68
C LEU A 193 16.21 -11.08 -23.17
N THR A 194 17.33 -10.86 -22.47
CA THR A 194 17.33 -10.48 -21.05
C THR A 194 16.89 -9.04 -20.84
N LEU A 195 17.06 -8.18 -21.85
CA LEU A 195 16.66 -6.77 -21.79
C LEU A 195 15.20 -6.53 -22.20
N ARG A 196 14.50 -7.58 -22.65
CA ARG A 196 13.12 -7.46 -23.08
C ARG A 196 12.21 -7.47 -21.87
N GLU A 197 11.50 -6.35 -21.63
CA GLU A 197 10.59 -6.08 -20.50
C GLU A 197 9.31 -6.93 -20.50
N HIS A 198 9.36 -8.21 -20.82
CA HIS A 198 8.22 -9.10 -20.69
C HIS A 198 8.45 -10.02 -19.49
N GLY A 199 8.34 -9.43 -18.29
CA GLY A 199 8.29 -10.18 -17.04
C GLY A 199 6.99 -10.99 -16.90
N HIS A 200 6.93 -11.80 -15.87
CA HIS A 200 5.70 -12.47 -15.48
C HIS A 200 4.73 -11.46 -14.89
N THR A 201 3.43 -11.64 -15.13
CA THR A 201 2.37 -10.80 -14.59
C THR A 201 1.38 -11.61 -13.76
N ALA A 202 0.66 -10.93 -12.87
CA ALA A 202 -0.43 -11.51 -12.10
C ALA A 202 -1.69 -10.66 -12.23
N GLU A 203 -2.85 -11.31 -12.38
CA GLU A 203 -4.15 -10.66 -12.23
C GLU A 203 -4.38 -10.42 -10.74
N PHE A 204 -4.24 -9.15 -10.32
CA PHE A 204 -4.38 -8.71 -8.93
C PHE A 204 -5.53 -7.71 -8.83
N LYS A 205 -6.61 -8.11 -8.18
CA LYS A 205 -7.81 -7.29 -7.97
C LYS A 205 -7.91 -6.80 -6.54
N HIS A 206 -8.38 -5.58 -6.40
CA HIS A 206 -8.64 -4.93 -5.12
C HIS A 206 -9.92 -4.09 -5.18
N PRO A 207 -11.11 -4.74 -5.16
CA PRO A 207 -12.39 -4.05 -5.26
C PRO A 207 -12.59 -3.03 -4.12
N ARG A 208 -12.03 -3.29 -2.95
CA ARG A 208 -11.92 -2.34 -1.84
C ARG A 208 -10.54 -1.68 -1.89
N ASN A 209 -10.40 -0.59 -2.65
CA ASN A 209 -9.11 0.05 -2.87
C ASN A 209 -8.80 1.11 -1.82
N LEU A 210 -7.98 0.75 -0.83
CA LEU A 210 -7.56 1.64 0.27
C LEU A 210 -6.69 2.83 -0.18
N LEU A 211 -6.09 2.80 -1.37
CA LEU A 211 -5.27 3.90 -1.89
C LEU A 211 -6.08 4.96 -2.63
N ALA A 212 -7.23 4.58 -3.21
CA ALA A 212 -7.98 5.40 -4.15
C ALA A 212 -8.49 6.71 -3.55
N ASP A 213 -9.05 6.67 -2.34
CA ASP A 213 -9.64 7.85 -1.71
C ASP A 213 -8.57 8.87 -1.28
N VAL A 214 -7.39 8.37 -0.85
CA VAL A 214 -6.23 9.21 -0.53
C VAL A 214 -5.67 9.88 -1.78
N TRP A 215 -5.51 9.11 -2.87
CA TRP A 215 -5.04 9.65 -4.15
C TRP A 215 -5.96 10.74 -4.71
N ASN A 216 -7.25 10.47 -4.68
CA ASN A 216 -8.26 11.39 -5.21
C ASN A 216 -8.63 12.52 -4.24
N GLU A 217 -8.07 12.54 -3.03
CA GLU A 217 -8.38 13.53 -1.98
C GLU A 217 -9.89 13.74 -1.81
N LYS A 218 -10.64 12.62 -1.74
CA LYS A 218 -12.11 12.69 -1.66
C LYS A 218 -12.56 13.44 -0.41
N PRO A 219 -13.64 14.21 -0.47
CA PRO A 219 -14.19 14.90 0.70
C PRO A 219 -14.76 13.91 1.74
N THR A 220 -15.24 12.76 1.29
CA THR A 220 -15.76 11.67 2.12
C THR A 220 -15.23 10.34 1.60
N SER A 221 -15.18 9.33 2.44
CA SER A 221 -14.73 7.99 2.07
C SER A 221 -15.80 6.94 2.34
N ASP A 222 -16.00 6.04 1.39
CA ASP A 222 -16.82 4.83 1.56
C ASP A 222 -15.95 3.64 2.01
N VAL A 223 -14.63 3.80 1.98
CA VAL A 223 -13.63 2.77 2.30
C VAL A 223 -13.16 2.91 3.74
N PHE A 224 -12.85 4.13 4.17
CA PHE A 224 -12.40 4.41 5.52
C PHE A 224 -13.55 4.76 6.47
N PRO A 225 -13.46 4.34 7.76
CA PRO A 225 -14.37 4.79 8.80
C PRO A 225 -14.38 6.32 8.90
N PRO A 226 -15.55 6.95 9.18
CA PRO A 226 -15.65 8.40 9.27
C PRO A 226 -14.66 9.04 10.25
N SER A 227 -14.40 8.41 11.39
CA SER A 227 -13.41 8.86 12.38
C SER A 227 -11.99 8.88 11.82
N ILE A 228 -11.61 7.82 11.11
CA ILE A 228 -10.26 7.69 10.52
C ILE A 228 -10.10 8.68 9.36
N TRP A 229 -11.12 8.75 8.49
CA TRP A 229 -11.07 9.67 7.34
C TRP A 229 -10.98 11.12 7.78
N TYR A 230 -11.75 11.52 8.80
CA TYR A 230 -11.65 12.85 9.39
C TYR A 230 -10.23 13.15 9.88
N MET A 231 -9.60 12.23 10.61
CA MET A 231 -8.25 12.42 11.12
C MET A 231 -7.19 12.44 9.99
N LEU A 232 -7.40 11.70 8.91
CA LEU A 232 -6.51 11.72 7.75
C LEU A 232 -6.62 13.02 6.94
N THR A 233 -7.81 13.65 6.93
CA THR A 233 -8.10 14.83 6.09
C THR A 233 -8.07 16.16 6.84
N GLU A 234 -8.14 16.16 8.17
CA GLU A 234 -8.04 17.39 8.99
C GLU A 234 -6.56 17.84 9.10
N PRO A 235 -6.20 19.04 8.59
CA PRO A 235 -4.81 19.51 8.58
C PRO A 235 -4.15 19.56 9.96
N ALA A 236 -4.92 19.85 11.00
CA ALA A 236 -4.40 19.99 12.36
C ALA A 236 -3.77 18.71 12.93
N PHE A 237 -4.04 17.53 12.35
CA PHE A 237 -3.39 16.27 12.74
C PHE A 237 -2.03 16.06 12.07
N SER A 238 -1.68 16.84 11.07
CA SER A 238 -0.32 16.79 10.51
C SER A 238 0.68 17.57 11.35
N ASN A 239 1.97 17.32 11.14
CA ASN A 239 3.04 18.03 11.84
C ASN A 239 3.10 19.51 11.47
N SER A 240 2.74 19.86 10.24
CA SER A 240 2.73 21.27 9.78
C SER A 240 1.47 22.03 10.21
N GLY A 241 0.36 21.32 10.42
CA GLY A 241 -0.96 21.90 10.63
C GLY A 241 -1.53 22.66 9.42
N GLN A 242 -0.86 22.62 8.27
CA GLN A 242 -1.24 23.35 7.05
C GLN A 242 -1.90 22.43 6.01
N THR A 243 -1.39 21.23 5.87
CA THR A 243 -1.86 20.21 4.93
C THR A 243 -2.23 18.94 5.67
N SER A 244 -3.20 18.18 5.16
CA SER A 244 -3.66 16.95 5.81
C SER A 244 -2.66 15.80 5.68
N LEU A 245 -2.82 14.76 6.50
CA LEU A 245 -2.02 13.52 6.38
C LEU A 245 -2.25 12.83 5.04
N ALA A 246 -3.50 12.79 4.55
CA ALA A 246 -3.85 12.24 3.24
C ALA A 246 -3.13 12.99 2.11
N HIS A 247 -3.18 14.33 2.13
CA HIS A 247 -2.46 15.17 1.17
C HIS A 247 -0.95 14.93 1.21
N ASN A 248 -0.35 14.92 2.39
CA ASN A 248 1.08 14.69 2.54
C ASN A 248 1.50 13.29 2.06
N THR A 249 0.68 12.28 2.28
CA THR A 249 0.92 10.91 1.78
C THR A 249 0.87 10.88 0.25
N ARG A 250 -0.17 11.48 -0.36
CA ARG A 250 -0.26 11.62 -1.82
C ARG A 250 0.96 12.33 -2.39
N GLN A 251 1.37 13.45 -1.81
CA GLN A 251 2.56 14.22 -2.23
C GLN A 251 3.83 13.38 -2.20
N ARG A 252 4.02 12.51 -1.20
CA ARG A 252 5.15 11.61 -1.14
C ARG A 252 5.12 10.58 -2.26
N TRP A 253 3.94 10.01 -2.58
CA TRP A 253 3.79 9.08 -3.71
C TRP A 253 4.16 9.71 -5.04
N GLU A 254 3.84 10.99 -5.23
CA GLU A 254 4.24 11.75 -6.43
C GLU A 254 5.74 12.06 -6.45
N HIS A 255 6.33 12.47 -5.31
CA HIS A 255 7.71 12.97 -5.25
C HIS A 255 8.78 11.87 -5.22
N TYR A 256 8.53 10.76 -4.53
CA TYR A 256 9.55 9.71 -4.35
C TYR A 256 9.51 8.62 -5.42
N GLY A 257 8.91 8.90 -6.57
CA GLY A 257 9.07 8.09 -7.78
C GLY A 257 8.20 6.85 -7.85
N GLN A 258 7.27 6.66 -6.91
CA GLN A 258 6.30 5.56 -7.00
C GLN A 258 5.34 5.78 -8.18
N LEU A 259 5.04 7.04 -8.51
CA LEU A 259 4.32 7.48 -9.69
C LEU A 259 5.17 8.48 -10.50
N ALA A 260 6.38 8.07 -10.89
CA ALA A 260 7.27 8.93 -11.67
C ALA A 260 6.55 9.46 -12.93
N ARG A 261 6.33 10.77 -12.98
CA ARG A 261 5.64 11.47 -14.05
C ARG A 261 4.17 11.06 -14.24
N PRO A 262 3.27 11.36 -13.27
CA PRO A 262 1.85 10.99 -13.34
C PRO A 262 1.16 11.50 -14.61
N GLU A 263 1.65 12.59 -15.20
CA GLU A 263 1.12 13.15 -16.45
C GLU A 263 1.55 12.42 -17.73
N SER A 264 2.56 11.55 -17.67
CA SER A 264 2.96 10.71 -18.79
C SER A 264 1.91 9.64 -19.09
N LYS A 265 1.95 9.06 -20.31
CA LYS A 265 1.06 7.95 -20.66
C LYS A 265 1.23 6.77 -19.68
N GLN A 266 2.47 6.39 -19.40
CA GLN A 266 2.80 5.31 -18.46
C GLN A 266 2.36 5.63 -17.04
N GLY A 267 2.54 6.88 -16.57
CA GLY A 267 2.08 7.30 -15.25
C GLY A 267 0.56 7.24 -15.11
N LYS A 268 -0.18 7.62 -16.15
CA LYS A 268 -1.66 7.51 -16.18
C LYS A 268 -2.12 6.06 -16.19
N GLU A 269 -1.46 5.17 -16.94
CA GLU A 269 -1.75 3.74 -16.96
C GLU A 269 -1.49 3.12 -15.59
N LEU A 270 -0.35 3.43 -14.97
CA LEU A 270 -0.01 2.96 -13.62
C LEU A 270 -0.99 3.52 -12.56
N ALA A 271 -1.35 4.80 -12.65
CA ALA A 271 -2.34 5.38 -11.74
C ALA A 271 -3.71 4.71 -11.88
N ALA A 272 -4.16 4.44 -13.11
CA ALA A 272 -5.41 3.71 -13.35
C ALA A 272 -5.38 2.30 -12.76
N LEU A 273 -4.23 1.62 -12.83
CA LEU A 273 -4.01 0.30 -12.27
C LEU A 273 -4.02 0.33 -10.73
N LEU A 274 -3.23 1.23 -10.12
CA LEU A 274 -3.06 1.33 -8.67
C LEU A 274 -4.32 1.82 -7.94
N PHE A 275 -5.03 2.79 -8.51
CA PHE A 275 -6.18 3.46 -7.87
C PHE A 275 -7.54 3.03 -8.42
N GLY A 276 -7.57 2.20 -9.46
CA GLY A 276 -8.78 1.56 -10.00
C GLY A 276 -9.14 0.26 -9.27
N GLU A 277 -9.73 -0.68 -9.98
CA GLU A 277 -10.13 -2.01 -9.46
C GLU A 277 -9.00 -3.06 -9.51
N GLY A 278 -7.82 -2.67 -10.01
CA GLY A 278 -6.70 -3.57 -10.29
C GLY A 278 -6.67 -4.05 -11.74
N GLY A 279 -5.84 -5.05 -12.00
CA GLY A 279 -5.62 -5.61 -13.33
C GLY A 279 -4.42 -6.52 -13.38
N GLU A 280 -3.74 -6.53 -14.52
CA GLU A 280 -2.48 -7.24 -14.72
C GLU A 280 -1.31 -6.42 -14.18
N TYR A 281 -0.63 -6.95 -13.18
CA TYR A 281 0.52 -6.32 -12.52
C TYR A 281 1.80 -7.07 -12.80
N SER A 282 2.88 -6.36 -13.05
CA SER A 282 4.26 -6.84 -12.96
C SER A 282 4.74 -6.89 -11.49
N ALA A 283 5.91 -7.50 -11.25
CA ALA A 283 6.54 -7.53 -9.93
C ALA A 283 6.79 -6.11 -9.39
N ASP A 284 7.35 -5.21 -10.22
CA ASP A 284 7.69 -3.84 -9.82
C ASP A 284 6.44 -3.02 -9.47
N GLU A 285 5.36 -3.15 -10.25
CA GLU A 285 4.09 -2.44 -9.99
C GLU A 285 3.42 -2.91 -8.71
N LEU A 286 3.49 -4.22 -8.39
CA LEU A 286 3.01 -4.74 -7.10
C LEU A 286 3.87 -4.26 -5.95
N GLN A 287 5.19 -4.17 -6.12
CA GLN A 287 6.09 -3.61 -5.12
C GLN A 287 5.78 -2.14 -4.84
N VAL A 288 5.51 -1.36 -5.88
CA VAL A 288 5.03 0.04 -5.73
C VAL A 288 3.75 0.08 -4.90
N ARG A 289 2.76 -0.77 -5.22
CA ARG A 289 1.51 -0.84 -4.46
C ARG A 289 1.74 -1.21 -3.00
N ALA A 290 2.58 -2.22 -2.73
CA ALA A 290 2.93 -2.65 -1.37
C ALA A 290 3.56 -1.50 -0.56
N ASN A 291 4.50 -0.77 -1.15
CA ASN A 291 5.15 0.37 -0.51
C ASN A 291 4.16 1.49 -0.18
N MET A 292 3.22 1.80 -1.07
CA MET A 292 2.18 2.81 -0.84
C MET A 292 1.24 2.41 0.29
N LEU A 293 0.83 1.14 0.36
CA LEU A 293 0.00 0.60 1.43
C LEU A 293 0.73 0.65 2.78
N ASN A 294 2.00 0.28 2.84
CA ASN A 294 2.84 0.33 4.04
C ASN A 294 3.04 1.76 4.54
N GLU A 295 3.19 2.72 3.64
CA GLU A 295 3.31 4.13 4.00
C GLU A 295 1.99 4.66 4.58
N LEU A 296 0.86 4.35 3.96
CA LEU A 296 -0.46 4.73 4.46
C LEU A 296 -0.78 4.04 5.80
N GLN A 297 -0.42 2.77 5.96
CA GLN A 297 -0.51 2.05 7.22
C GLN A 297 0.22 2.78 8.35
N SER A 298 1.44 3.25 8.09
CA SER A 298 2.22 4.00 9.06
C SER A 298 1.53 5.30 9.45
N ALA A 299 0.96 6.04 8.50
CA ALA A 299 0.19 7.25 8.75
C ALA A 299 -1.06 6.94 9.61
N VAL A 300 -1.79 5.87 9.32
CA VAL A 300 -2.97 5.44 10.10
C VAL A 300 -2.57 5.04 11.51
N ARG A 301 -1.50 4.28 11.70
CA ARG A 301 -1.02 3.88 13.05
C ARG A 301 -0.71 5.08 13.95
N LEU A 302 -0.17 6.16 13.37
CA LEU A 302 0.14 7.38 14.11
C LEU A 302 -1.11 8.08 14.69
N LEU A 303 -2.29 7.87 14.13
CA LEU A 303 -3.55 8.43 14.66
C LEU A 303 -3.84 7.97 16.10
N ASN A 304 -3.33 6.80 16.51
CA ASN A 304 -3.47 6.34 17.90
C ASN A 304 -2.74 7.25 18.89
N GLN A 305 -1.69 7.99 18.48
CA GLN A 305 -1.02 8.95 19.36
C GLN A 305 -1.95 10.11 19.71
N GLU A 306 -2.80 10.57 18.78
CA GLU A 306 -3.79 11.62 19.04
C GLU A 306 -4.88 11.15 20.03
N LEU A 307 -5.35 9.90 19.87
CA LEU A 307 -6.30 9.29 20.80
C LEU A 307 -5.68 9.06 22.17
N GLN A 308 -4.43 8.65 22.24
CA GLN A 308 -3.69 8.52 23.49
C GLN A 308 -3.53 9.88 24.19
N GLY A 309 -3.17 10.94 23.46
CA GLY A 309 -3.11 12.30 23.98
C GLY A 309 -4.45 12.76 24.55
N LEU A 310 -5.56 12.44 23.88
CA LEU A 310 -6.90 12.70 24.40
C LEU A 310 -7.17 11.93 25.70
N GLN A 311 -6.86 10.63 25.75
CA GLN A 311 -7.05 9.82 26.96
C GLN A 311 -6.26 10.33 28.16
N LEU A 312 -5.02 10.76 27.96
CA LEU A 312 -4.21 11.35 29.05
C LEU A 312 -4.87 12.57 29.65
N VAL A 313 -5.35 13.52 28.80
CA VAL A 313 -6.04 14.73 29.28
C VAL A 313 -7.38 14.42 29.96
N LEU A 314 -8.10 13.38 29.53
CA LEU A 314 -9.35 12.94 30.17
C LEU A 314 -9.12 12.31 31.56
N ASN A 315 -7.98 11.66 31.77
CA ASN A 315 -7.61 11.01 33.03
C ASN A 315 -7.03 11.99 34.07
N GLU A 316 -6.36 13.06 33.63
CA GLU A 316 -5.77 14.06 34.53
C GLU A 316 -6.79 14.96 35.20
N LYS A 317 -8.03 14.95 34.78
CA LYS A 317 -9.08 15.90 35.16
C LYS A 317 -10.37 15.24 35.62
#